data_b9654d1690fd16bab3e3c6ae50566402
#
_entry.id   b9654d1690fd16bab3e3c6ae50566402
#
_cell.length_a   1.000
_cell.length_b   1.000
_cell.length_c   1.000
_cell.angle_alpha   90.00
_cell.angle_beta   90.00
_cell.angle_gamma   90.00
#
_symmetry.space_group_name_H-M   'P 1'
#
loop_
_entity.id
_entity.type
_entity.pdbx_description
1 polymer ?
#
loop_
_entity_poly.entity_id
_entity_poly.type
_entity_poly.pdbx_seq_one_letter_code
_entity_poly.pdbx_strand_id
1 'polypeptide(L)'
;MARIGVNALYLIPGGVGGTEIYLRELLAALAGIDTTNEYFVFTNLETGQDLTPRQANFHWKPQAVHATFRPARILWEQTVLPLEAWRYSLDVLFNPGFTVPLAARCPSVTTFHDLQHKRYPEYFRRFDLPFWKFLLWAAAHRSRRLIAVSEATRADLLRYYRLPADRVTVVGHGVNPEFFTLNRSHIEPYLLCVSTLHPHKNIERLVRAYARKPREHTLVLAGLRGFQTSAIEALIAKLGIAERVGIPGWLPREDLMRLYEKAHAFVFPSTFEGFGIPVLEAMAAGIPVACADIPALREVAGEGAEEAALFFDPLDEDALAAALDRIATDTELRRRLAAAGPERARPFTWRRAAEKTLAALL
;
A
#
# COMPACT_ATOMS: atom_id res chain seq x y z
N MET A 1 0.05 -27.28 15.46
CA MET A 1 0.24 -25.97 16.15
C MET A 1 1.64 -25.50 15.81
N ALA A 2 1.75 -24.45 15.01
CA ALA A 2 3.03 -23.85 14.61
C ALA A 2 3.30 -22.58 15.43
N ARG A 3 4.57 -22.27 15.65
CA ARG A 3 5.05 -21.06 16.32
C ARG A 3 5.55 -20.08 15.27
N ILE A 4 4.78 -19.04 15.00
CA ILE A 4 4.98 -18.07 13.92
C ILE A 4 5.53 -16.76 14.50
N GLY A 5 6.75 -16.39 14.12
CA GLY A 5 7.28 -15.05 14.42
C GLY A 5 6.80 -14.03 13.40
N VAL A 6 6.47 -12.82 13.82
CA VAL A 6 6.14 -11.70 12.93
C VAL A 6 7.14 -10.57 13.14
N ASN A 7 7.94 -10.28 12.11
CA ASN A 7 8.95 -9.21 12.13
C ASN A 7 8.31 -7.86 11.80
N ALA A 8 7.85 -7.13 12.83
CA ALA A 8 7.26 -5.80 12.70
C ALA A 8 8.24 -4.66 13.06
N LEU A 9 9.55 -4.92 13.07
CA LEU A 9 10.57 -3.93 13.47
C LEU A 9 10.63 -2.70 12.56
N TYR A 10 10.15 -2.81 11.32
CA TYR A 10 10.19 -1.71 10.35
C TYR A 10 9.07 -0.67 10.53
N LEU A 11 8.01 -1.03 11.26
CA LEU A 11 6.79 -0.23 11.32
C LEU A 11 7.00 1.02 12.18
N ILE A 12 6.59 2.15 11.63
CA ILE A 12 6.56 3.44 12.33
C ILE A 12 5.12 3.95 12.23
N PRO A 13 4.37 4.05 13.32
CA PRO A 13 2.97 4.48 13.29
C PRO A 13 2.82 5.83 12.57
N GLY A 14 1.93 5.87 11.58
CA GLY A 14 1.71 7.05 10.73
C GLY A 14 2.86 7.40 9.78
N GLY A 15 3.94 6.61 9.73
CA GLY A 15 5.14 6.93 8.95
C GLY A 15 5.41 6.06 7.71
N VAL A 16 4.74 4.90 7.59
CA VAL A 16 5.03 3.93 6.52
C VAL A 16 3.86 3.66 5.57
N GLY A 17 2.75 4.40 5.72
CA GLY A 17 1.63 4.38 4.78
C GLY A 17 0.98 3.01 4.59
N GLY A 18 0.81 2.56 3.33
CA GLY A 18 0.08 1.33 3.00
C GLY A 18 0.63 0.06 3.64
N THR A 19 1.93 0.00 3.95
CA THR A 19 2.53 -1.18 4.63
C THR A 19 2.12 -1.29 6.10
N GLU A 20 1.78 -0.17 6.75
CA GLU A 20 1.19 -0.17 8.08
C GLU A 20 -0.24 -0.71 8.05
N ILE A 21 -1.07 -0.18 7.15
CA ILE A 21 -2.44 -0.65 6.95
C ILE A 21 -2.44 -2.15 6.69
N TYR A 22 -1.59 -2.61 5.77
CA TYR A 22 -1.43 -4.03 5.46
C TYR A 22 -1.17 -4.87 6.70
N LEU A 23 -0.16 -4.52 7.50
CA LEU A 23 0.22 -5.37 8.63
C LEU A 23 -0.83 -5.36 9.75
N ARG A 24 -1.41 -4.19 10.07
CA ARG A 24 -2.47 -4.08 11.09
C ARG A 24 -3.70 -4.91 10.73
N GLU A 25 -4.19 -4.73 9.53
CA GLU A 25 -5.40 -5.41 9.05
C GLU A 25 -5.16 -6.91 8.85
N LEU A 26 -3.99 -7.30 8.36
CA LEU A 26 -3.62 -8.71 8.20
C LEU A 26 -3.55 -9.42 9.56
N LEU A 27 -2.91 -8.81 10.58
CA LEU A 27 -2.84 -9.41 11.91
C LEU A 27 -4.22 -9.51 12.56
N ALA A 28 -5.05 -8.48 12.42
CA ALA A 28 -6.43 -8.51 12.91
C ALA A 28 -7.24 -9.64 12.23
N ALA A 29 -7.07 -9.80 10.91
CA ALA A 29 -7.75 -10.86 10.17
C ALA A 29 -7.23 -12.26 10.52
N LEU A 30 -5.90 -12.43 10.70
CA LEU A 30 -5.30 -13.69 11.17
C LEU A 30 -5.84 -14.07 12.54
N ALA A 31 -5.96 -13.12 13.46
CA ALA A 31 -6.52 -13.34 14.77
C ALA A 31 -8.01 -13.75 14.73
N GLY A 32 -8.73 -13.35 13.69
CA GLY A 32 -10.13 -13.74 13.47
C GLY A 32 -10.32 -15.14 12.85
N ILE A 33 -9.27 -15.71 12.23
CA ILE A 33 -9.40 -16.98 11.51
C ILE A 33 -8.55 -18.13 12.11
N ASP A 34 -7.50 -17.82 12.87
CA ASP A 34 -6.56 -18.81 13.38
C ASP A 34 -6.44 -18.76 14.90
N THR A 35 -6.96 -19.77 15.54
CA THR A 35 -6.88 -19.99 16.99
C THR A 35 -5.94 -21.16 17.37
N THR A 36 -5.30 -21.77 16.36
CA THR A 36 -4.51 -22.99 16.52
C THR A 36 -3.02 -22.69 16.66
N ASN A 37 -2.51 -21.74 15.88
CA ASN A 37 -1.09 -21.41 15.85
C ASN A 37 -0.76 -20.25 16.81
N GLU A 38 0.47 -20.23 17.31
CA GLU A 38 0.99 -19.21 18.23
C GLU A 38 1.75 -18.14 17.45
N TYR A 39 1.42 -16.87 17.66
CA TYR A 39 2.03 -15.73 16.99
C TYR A 39 2.89 -14.92 17.95
N PHE A 40 4.16 -14.70 17.60
CA PHE A 40 5.12 -13.90 18.35
C PHE A 40 5.41 -12.61 17.59
N VAL A 41 4.79 -11.49 17.97
CA VAL A 41 4.86 -10.21 17.24
C VAL A 41 6.00 -9.35 17.79
N PHE A 42 7.10 -9.26 17.05
CA PHE A 42 8.28 -8.50 17.41
C PHE A 42 8.12 -7.05 16.96
N THR A 43 7.90 -6.13 17.91
CA THR A 43 7.70 -4.70 17.65
C THR A 43 8.89 -3.88 18.15
N ASN A 44 9.12 -2.73 17.53
CA ASN A 44 10.07 -1.72 17.97
C ASN A 44 9.46 -0.81 19.06
N LEU A 45 10.22 0.19 19.53
CA LEU A 45 9.80 1.10 20.59
C LEU A 45 8.68 2.06 20.16
N GLU A 46 8.63 2.45 18.87
CA GLU A 46 7.61 3.37 18.36
C GLU A 46 6.25 2.69 18.17
N THR A 47 6.24 1.41 17.78
CA THR A 47 5.01 0.66 17.50
C THR A 47 4.31 0.19 18.78
N GLY A 48 5.09 -0.19 19.81
CA GLY A 48 4.52 -0.66 21.08
C GLY A 48 3.65 -1.91 20.93
N GLN A 49 2.65 -2.04 21.83
CA GLN A 49 1.76 -3.20 21.91
C GLN A 49 0.56 -3.12 20.96
N ASP A 50 0.19 -1.94 20.49
CA ASP A 50 -1.07 -1.68 19.77
C ASP A 50 -1.20 -2.44 18.44
N LEU A 51 -0.09 -2.91 17.90
CA LEU A 51 -0.08 -3.74 16.70
C LEU A 51 -0.51 -5.20 16.99
N THR A 52 -0.32 -5.68 18.23
CA THR A 52 -0.55 -7.08 18.58
C THR A 52 -2.01 -7.32 18.92
N PRO A 53 -2.71 -8.21 18.20
CA PRO A 53 -4.07 -8.60 18.55
C PRO A 53 -4.19 -9.11 20.00
N ARG A 54 -5.37 -8.91 20.60
CA ARG A 54 -5.61 -9.27 22.02
C ARG A 54 -5.95 -10.75 22.24
N GLN A 55 -6.00 -11.56 21.18
CA GLN A 55 -6.27 -13.01 21.26
C GLN A 55 -5.15 -13.72 22.02
N ALA A 56 -5.51 -14.77 22.78
CA ALA A 56 -4.61 -15.49 23.69
C ALA A 56 -3.38 -16.10 22.99
N ASN A 57 -3.50 -16.45 21.71
CA ASN A 57 -2.44 -17.03 20.89
C ASN A 57 -1.54 -15.97 20.20
N PHE A 58 -1.73 -14.67 20.48
CA PHE A 58 -0.88 -13.59 20.00
C PHE A 58 -0.04 -13.01 21.14
N HIS A 59 1.27 -13.10 21.03
CA HIS A 59 2.22 -12.69 22.07
C HIS A 59 3.01 -11.48 21.63
N TRP A 60 2.85 -10.37 22.31
CA TRP A 60 3.68 -9.19 22.11
C TRP A 60 5.12 -9.44 22.60
N LYS A 61 6.10 -9.13 21.76
CA LYS A 61 7.54 -9.28 22.02
C LYS A 61 8.26 -7.97 21.73
N PRO A 62 8.29 -7.01 22.69
CA PRO A 62 8.94 -5.73 22.51
C PRO A 62 10.44 -5.87 22.27
N GLN A 63 10.96 -5.09 21.34
CA GLN A 63 12.38 -5.01 21.03
C GLN A 63 12.92 -3.62 21.34
N ALA A 64 14.06 -3.53 22.05
CA ALA A 64 14.66 -2.27 22.50
C ALA A 64 15.41 -1.56 21.35
N VAL A 65 14.72 -1.29 20.25
CA VAL A 65 15.27 -0.63 19.07
C VAL A 65 14.28 0.37 18.49
N HIS A 66 14.79 1.50 18.00
CA HIS A 66 14.02 2.50 17.29
C HIS A 66 13.97 2.20 15.80
N ALA A 67 12.77 2.16 15.22
CA ALA A 67 12.57 1.98 13.77
C ALA A 67 13.05 3.19 12.97
N THR A 68 12.94 4.40 13.53
CA THR A 68 13.38 5.67 12.94
C THR A 68 14.88 5.71 12.69
N PHE A 69 15.70 5.04 13.51
CA PHE A 69 17.14 4.89 13.28
C PHE A 69 17.45 3.60 12.52
N ARG A 70 17.25 3.65 11.19
CA ARG A 70 17.36 2.51 10.27
C ARG A 70 18.61 1.63 10.43
N PRO A 71 19.84 2.16 10.59
CA PRO A 71 21.03 1.30 10.76
C PRO A 71 20.95 0.40 11.99
N ALA A 72 20.55 0.93 13.15
CA ALA A 72 20.40 0.14 14.36
C ALA A 72 19.29 -0.90 14.23
N ARG A 73 18.15 -0.52 13.62
CA ARG A 73 17.06 -1.46 13.34
C ARG A 73 17.52 -2.63 12.49
N ILE A 74 18.25 -2.37 11.40
CA ILE A 74 18.75 -3.44 10.52
C ILE A 74 19.76 -4.31 11.27
N LEU A 75 20.68 -3.72 12.04
CA LEU A 75 21.62 -4.47 12.86
C LEU A 75 20.88 -5.37 13.86
N TRP A 76 19.86 -4.85 14.54
CA TRP A 76 19.02 -5.59 15.46
C TRP A 76 18.30 -6.77 14.78
N GLU A 77 17.72 -6.50 13.61
CA GLU A 77 17.07 -7.53 12.79
C GLU A 77 18.05 -8.65 12.39
N GLN A 78 19.31 -8.32 12.09
CA GLN A 78 20.28 -9.31 11.67
C GLN A 78 20.97 -10.07 12.82
N THR A 79 20.95 -9.52 14.04
CA THR A 79 21.68 -10.11 15.18
C THR A 79 20.75 -10.60 16.29
N VAL A 80 19.86 -9.77 16.78
CA VAL A 80 18.99 -10.09 17.92
C VAL A 80 17.78 -10.92 17.50
N LEU A 81 17.13 -10.57 16.38
CA LEU A 81 15.93 -11.29 15.96
C LEU A 81 16.18 -12.79 15.65
N PRO A 82 17.33 -13.22 15.08
CA PRO A 82 17.67 -14.64 14.97
C PRO A 82 17.77 -15.38 16.32
N LEU A 83 18.29 -14.70 17.36
CA LEU A 83 18.39 -15.24 18.71
C LEU A 83 17.01 -15.37 19.35
N GLU A 84 16.15 -14.38 19.20
CA GLU A 84 14.76 -14.43 19.64
C GLU A 84 13.98 -15.53 18.90
N ALA A 85 14.17 -15.69 17.60
CA ALA A 85 13.56 -16.79 16.82
C ALA A 85 13.97 -18.17 17.35
N TRP A 86 15.23 -18.33 17.74
CA TRP A 86 15.71 -19.55 18.38
C TRP A 86 15.14 -19.72 19.79
N ARG A 87 15.19 -18.65 20.61
CA ARG A 87 14.68 -18.66 22.00
C ARG A 87 13.22 -19.07 22.09
N TYR A 88 12.38 -18.56 21.17
CA TYR A 88 10.98 -18.91 21.11
C TYR A 88 10.70 -20.17 20.27
N SER A 89 11.74 -20.87 19.78
CA SER A 89 11.62 -22.09 18.95
C SER A 89 10.62 -21.90 17.81
N LEU A 90 10.79 -20.81 17.04
CA LEU A 90 9.88 -20.49 15.95
C LEU A 90 9.99 -21.52 14.82
N ASP A 91 8.85 -21.99 14.31
CA ASP A 91 8.76 -22.88 13.16
C ASP A 91 8.90 -22.10 11.84
N VAL A 92 8.44 -20.84 11.85
CA VAL A 92 8.54 -19.94 10.69
C VAL A 92 8.62 -18.48 11.14
N LEU A 93 9.36 -17.65 10.38
CA LEU A 93 9.42 -16.21 10.57
C LEU A 93 8.77 -15.51 9.39
N PHE A 94 7.69 -14.78 9.66
CA PHE A 94 7.01 -13.92 8.71
C PHE A 94 7.64 -12.53 8.69
N ASN A 95 8.04 -12.06 7.52
CA ASN A 95 8.67 -10.76 7.31
C ASN A 95 7.79 -9.91 6.38
N PRO A 96 6.84 -9.14 6.92
CA PRO A 96 5.91 -8.34 6.11
C PRO A 96 6.54 -7.07 5.52
N GLY A 97 7.78 -6.73 5.88
CA GLY A 97 8.47 -5.48 5.54
C GLY A 97 9.72 -5.64 4.65
N PHE A 98 9.73 -6.52 3.67
CA PHE A 98 10.78 -6.74 2.66
C PHE A 98 12.07 -7.41 3.17
N THR A 99 12.57 -7.09 4.37
CA THR A 99 13.86 -7.57 4.88
C THR A 99 13.72 -8.84 5.70
N VAL A 100 14.76 -9.63 5.78
CA VAL A 100 14.80 -10.92 6.49
C VAL A 100 16.07 -11.02 7.33
N PRO A 101 16.02 -11.56 8.55
CA PRO A 101 17.23 -11.90 9.29
C PRO A 101 17.93 -13.11 8.65
N LEU A 102 19.11 -12.87 8.07
CA LEU A 102 19.82 -13.88 7.27
C LEU A 102 20.32 -15.08 8.09
N ALA A 103 20.60 -14.86 9.39
CA ALA A 103 21.09 -15.87 10.31
C ALA A 103 19.97 -16.65 11.05
N ALA A 104 18.69 -16.36 10.80
CA ALA A 104 17.59 -17.11 11.40
C ALA A 104 17.64 -18.58 10.93
N ARG A 105 17.51 -19.51 11.89
CA ARG A 105 17.53 -20.95 11.61
C ARG A 105 16.20 -21.50 11.09
N CYS A 106 15.10 -20.86 11.47
CA CYS A 106 13.77 -21.23 10.97
C CYS A 106 13.57 -20.72 9.53
N PRO A 107 12.69 -21.38 8.75
CA PRO A 107 12.24 -20.87 7.46
C PRO A 107 11.65 -19.46 7.55
N SER A 108 11.87 -18.65 6.52
CA SER A 108 11.27 -17.32 6.41
C SER A 108 10.25 -17.27 5.28
N VAL A 109 9.17 -16.52 5.50
CA VAL A 109 8.22 -16.09 4.47
C VAL A 109 8.23 -14.57 4.43
N THR A 110 8.43 -14.00 3.25
CA THR A 110 8.62 -12.53 3.12
C THR A 110 7.66 -11.93 2.12
N THR A 111 6.99 -10.83 2.52
CA THR A 111 6.12 -10.06 1.63
C THR A 111 6.92 -9.00 0.89
N PHE A 112 6.73 -8.94 -0.42
CA PHE A 112 7.20 -7.87 -1.28
C PHE A 112 6.01 -7.03 -1.73
N HIS A 113 5.99 -5.77 -1.31
CA HIS A 113 4.96 -4.82 -1.70
C HIS A 113 5.19 -4.25 -3.09
N ASP A 114 6.45 -4.08 -3.49
CA ASP A 114 6.87 -3.63 -4.81
C ASP A 114 8.35 -3.93 -5.05
N LEU A 115 8.84 -3.61 -6.25
CA LEU A 115 10.26 -3.61 -6.59
C LEU A 115 10.70 -2.22 -7.13
N GLN A 116 10.26 -1.15 -6.50
CA GLN A 116 10.58 0.22 -6.90
C GLN A 116 12.09 0.44 -7.04
N HIS A 117 12.92 -0.10 -6.14
CA HIS A 117 14.37 -0.02 -6.18
C HIS A 117 15.00 -0.64 -7.44
N LYS A 118 14.27 -1.50 -8.16
CA LYS A 118 14.68 -2.09 -9.45
C LYS A 118 14.18 -1.29 -10.63
N ARG A 119 12.92 -0.82 -10.56
CA ARG A 119 12.28 -0.09 -11.65
C ARG A 119 12.71 1.38 -11.73
N TYR A 120 12.87 2.02 -10.57
CA TYR A 120 13.17 3.45 -10.42
C TYR A 120 14.30 3.67 -9.42
N PRO A 121 15.51 3.15 -9.72
CA PRO A 121 16.67 3.28 -8.82
C PRO A 121 17.06 4.73 -8.54
N GLU A 122 16.72 5.67 -9.45
CA GLU A 122 16.95 7.12 -9.33
C GLU A 122 16.20 7.77 -8.16
N TYR A 123 15.14 7.15 -7.63
CA TYR A 123 14.40 7.65 -6.46
C TYR A 123 15.08 7.30 -5.13
N PHE A 124 16.16 6.52 -5.19
CA PHE A 124 16.93 6.11 -4.02
C PHE A 124 18.24 6.87 -3.93
N ARG A 125 18.69 7.16 -2.71
CA ARG A 125 20.01 7.77 -2.51
C ARG A 125 21.10 6.82 -3.04
N ARG A 126 22.04 7.36 -3.79
CA ARG A 126 23.11 6.58 -4.46
C ARG A 126 23.90 5.68 -3.51
N PHE A 127 24.15 6.16 -2.29
CA PHE A 127 24.92 5.41 -1.28
C PHE A 127 24.11 4.30 -0.59
N ASP A 128 22.79 4.47 -0.46
CA ASP A 128 21.92 3.50 0.21
C ASP A 128 21.48 2.37 -0.74
N LEU A 129 21.39 2.66 -2.04
CA LEU A 129 20.83 1.76 -3.03
C LEU A 129 21.55 0.40 -3.15
N PRO A 130 22.92 0.32 -3.16
CA PRO A 130 23.61 -0.97 -3.23
C PRO A 130 23.29 -1.87 -2.04
N PHE A 131 23.26 -1.29 -0.83
CA PHE A 131 22.93 -1.99 0.38
C PHE A 131 21.47 -2.50 0.38
N TRP A 132 20.51 -1.65 -0.06
CA TRP A 132 19.13 -2.06 -0.25
C TRP A 132 18.98 -3.17 -1.28
N LYS A 133 19.63 -3.05 -2.43
CA LYS A 133 19.62 -4.09 -3.46
C LYS A 133 20.12 -5.42 -2.92
N PHE A 134 21.17 -5.41 -2.09
CA PHE A 134 21.69 -6.61 -1.45
C PHE A 134 20.69 -7.21 -0.46
N LEU A 135 20.15 -6.41 0.47
CA LEU A 135 19.21 -6.90 1.49
C LEU A 135 17.94 -7.51 0.87
N LEU A 136 17.38 -6.83 -0.15
CA LEU A 136 16.18 -7.32 -0.82
C LEU A 136 16.45 -8.54 -1.69
N TRP A 137 17.61 -8.59 -2.34
CA TRP A 137 18.07 -9.79 -3.04
C TRP A 137 18.25 -10.97 -2.07
N ALA A 138 18.90 -10.73 -0.95
CA ALA A 138 19.12 -11.75 0.07
C ALA A 138 17.78 -12.23 0.67
N ALA A 139 16.84 -11.32 0.95
CA ALA A 139 15.50 -11.66 1.40
C ALA A 139 14.76 -12.55 0.39
N ALA A 140 14.81 -12.19 -0.90
CA ALA A 140 14.16 -12.95 -1.97
C ALA A 140 14.74 -14.38 -2.10
N HIS A 141 16.05 -14.56 -1.94
CA HIS A 141 16.69 -15.86 -2.09
C HIS A 141 16.67 -16.70 -0.80
N ARG A 142 16.74 -16.05 0.37
CA ARG A 142 16.75 -16.73 1.69
C ARG A 142 15.38 -17.23 2.12
N SER A 143 14.32 -16.55 1.72
CA SER A 143 12.95 -16.93 2.09
C SER A 143 12.53 -18.24 1.44
N ARG A 144 11.92 -19.13 2.22
CA ARG A 144 11.30 -20.37 1.73
C ARG A 144 10.19 -20.07 0.72
N ARG A 145 9.33 -19.11 1.05
CA ARG A 145 8.26 -18.59 0.18
C ARG A 145 8.26 -17.08 0.17
N LEU A 146 7.77 -16.51 -0.91
CA LEU A 146 7.54 -15.09 -1.05
C LEU A 146 6.05 -14.83 -1.26
N ILE A 147 5.59 -13.75 -0.68
CA ILE A 147 4.26 -13.20 -0.92
C ILE A 147 4.43 -11.96 -1.80
N ALA A 148 3.85 -11.97 -2.98
CA ALA A 148 3.70 -10.79 -3.82
C ALA A 148 2.28 -10.23 -3.64
N VAL A 149 2.15 -8.92 -3.51
CA VAL A 149 0.85 -8.29 -3.25
C VAL A 149 -0.04 -8.20 -4.50
N SER A 150 0.53 -8.49 -5.68
CA SER A 150 -0.15 -8.51 -6.98
C SER A 150 0.57 -9.42 -7.97
N GLU A 151 -0.08 -9.79 -9.08
CA GLU A 151 0.57 -10.48 -10.20
C GLU A 151 1.65 -9.59 -10.84
N ALA A 152 1.44 -8.26 -10.86
CA ALA A 152 2.45 -7.31 -11.30
C ALA A 152 3.73 -7.39 -10.45
N THR A 153 3.60 -7.41 -9.12
CA THR A 153 4.75 -7.60 -8.20
C THR A 153 5.38 -8.98 -8.35
N ARG A 154 4.56 -10.02 -8.55
CA ARG A 154 5.07 -11.38 -8.82
C ARG A 154 5.90 -11.42 -10.10
N ALA A 155 5.41 -10.85 -11.18
CA ALA A 155 6.13 -10.78 -12.45
C ALA A 155 7.50 -10.07 -12.29
N ASP A 156 7.54 -8.99 -11.51
CA ASP A 156 8.79 -8.30 -11.19
C ASP A 156 9.74 -9.16 -10.37
N LEU A 157 9.28 -9.88 -9.36
CA LEU A 157 10.10 -10.82 -8.57
C LEU A 157 10.72 -11.91 -9.46
N LEU A 158 9.93 -12.53 -10.30
CA LEU A 158 10.41 -13.55 -11.24
C LEU A 158 11.44 -12.98 -12.22
N ARG A 159 11.18 -11.80 -12.77
CA ARG A 159 12.04 -11.12 -13.74
C ARG A 159 13.38 -10.69 -13.14
N TYR A 160 13.33 -9.96 -12.02
CA TYR A 160 14.53 -9.30 -11.47
C TYR A 160 15.39 -10.20 -10.58
N TYR A 161 14.78 -11.19 -9.93
CA TYR A 161 15.48 -12.10 -9.04
C TYR A 161 15.59 -13.53 -9.60
N ARG A 162 14.97 -13.81 -10.77
CA ARG A 162 15.04 -15.12 -11.45
C ARG A 162 14.61 -16.28 -10.53
N LEU A 163 13.54 -16.07 -9.78
CA LEU A 163 13.04 -17.04 -8.81
C LEU A 163 12.17 -18.10 -9.50
N PRO A 164 12.10 -19.32 -8.95
CA PRO A 164 11.10 -20.30 -9.34
C PRO A 164 9.68 -19.79 -9.05
N ALA A 165 8.76 -19.99 -9.99
CA ALA A 165 7.41 -19.44 -9.91
C ALA A 165 6.59 -19.99 -8.74
N ASP A 166 6.84 -21.23 -8.33
CA ASP A 166 6.22 -21.94 -7.21
C ASP A 166 6.61 -21.39 -5.83
N ARG A 167 7.70 -20.61 -5.77
CA ARG A 167 8.12 -19.92 -4.54
C ARG A 167 7.38 -18.62 -4.28
N VAL A 168 6.62 -18.08 -5.25
CA VAL A 168 5.97 -16.78 -5.16
C VAL A 168 4.46 -16.96 -5.19
N THR A 169 3.81 -16.70 -4.08
CA THR A 169 2.35 -16.72 -3.92
C THR A 169 1.79 -15.30 -4.01
N VAL A 170 0.72 -15.10 -4.77
CA VAL A 170 0.04 -13.79 -4.84
C VAL A 170 -1.04 -13.70 -3.77
N VAL A 171 -0.87 -12.70 -2.91
CA VAL A 171 -1.82 -12.35 -1.84
C VAL A 171 -2.13 -10.86 -1.94
N GLY A 172 -3.20 -10.52 -2.64
CA GLY A 172 -3.68 -9.13 -2.72
C GLY A 172 -4.16 -8.62 -1.36
N HIS A 173 -4.16 -7.31 -1.22
CA HIS A 173 -4.68 -6.65 -0.01
C HIS A 173 -6.20 -6.76 0.08
N GLY A 174 -6.74 -6.59 1.27
CA GLY A 174 -8.15 -6.39 1.52
C GLY A 174 -8.51 -4.90 1.56
N VAL A 175 -9.81 -4.64 1.58
CA VAL A 175 -10.39 -3.34 1.89
C VAL A 175 -11.25 -3.46 3.16
N ASN A 176 -11.24 -2.42 3.97
CA ASN A 176 -12.02 -2.41 5.20
C ASN A 176 -13.52 -2.28 4.90
N PRO A 177 -14.37 -3.08 5.56
CA PRO A 177 -15.83 -3.07 5.34
C PRO A 177 -16.47 -1.70 5.48
N GLU A 178 -15.91 -0.82 6.30
CA GLU A 178 -16.40 0.56 6.52
C GLU A 178 -16.53 1.35 5.21
N PHE A 179 -15.66 1.13 4.21
CA PHE A 179 -15.74 1.83 2.93
C PHE A 179 -17.03 1.48 2.16
N PHE A 180 -17.56 0.28 2.30
CA PHE A 180 -18.82 -0.12 1.65
C PHE A 180 -20.07 0.50 2.30
N THR A 181 -19.93 1.09 3.48
CA THR A 181 -21.04 1.65 4.27
C THR A 181 -21.02 3.17 4.35
N LEU A 182 -20.11 3.83 3.62
CA LEU A 182 -20.05 5.29 3.59
C LEU A 182 -21.33 5.90 3.05
N ASN A 183 -21.84 6.93 3.74
CA ASN A 183 -23.06 7.63 3.34
C ASN A 183 -22.76 8.69 2.28
N ARG A 184 -22.93 8.35 1.02
CA ARG A 184 -22.66 9.24 -0.11
C ARG A 184 -23.88 10.06 -0.57
N SER A 185 -24.78 10.39 0.35
CA SER A 185 -25.97 11.23 0.07
C SER A 185 -25.62 12.70 -0.18
N HIS A 186 -24.47 13.18 0.30
CA HIS A 186 -24.02 14.56 0.13
C HIS A 186 -22.62 14.58 -0.51
N ILE A 187 -22.58 14.87 -1.81
CA ILE A 187 -21.35 14.93 -2.60
C ILE A 187 -20.92 16.38 -2.76
N GLU A 188 -19.67 16.67 -2.45
CA GLU A 188 -19.06 17.97 -2.62
C GLU A 188 -18.25 18.03 -3.95
N PRO A 189 -18.14 19.21 -4.61
CA PRO A 189 -17.51 19.32 -5.91
C PRO A 189 -15.98 19.33 -5.81
N TYR A 190 -15.38 18.19 -5.44
CA TYR A 190 -13.93 18.01 -5.48
C TYR A 190 -13.50 16.65 -6.03
N LEU A 191 -12.32 16.64 -6.65
CA LEU A 191 -11.59 15.45 -7.06
C LEU A 191 -10.61 15.09 -5.96
N LEU A 192 -10.68 13.86 -5.45
CA LEU A 192 -9.83 13.38 -4.36
C LEU A 192 -8.68 12.54 -4.92
N CYS A 193 -7.47 12.82 -4.45
CA CYS A 193 -6.29 11.96 -4.61
C CYS A 193 -5.69 11.66 -3.23
N VAL A 194 -5.59 10.39 -2.86
CA VAL A 194 -5.00 9.97 -1.59
C VAL A 194 -3.67 9.28 -1.85
N SER A 195 -2.57 9.93 -1.52
CA SER A 195 -1.23 9.37 -1.67
C SER A 195 -0.17 10.15 -0.91
N THR A 196 0.98 9.51 -0.65
CA THR A 196 2.19 10.22 -0.22
C THR A 196 2.77 11.02 -1.40
N LEU A 197 3.26 12.24 -1.18
CA LEU A 197 3.82 13.09 -2.24
C LEU A 197 5.24 12.64 -2.63
N HIS A 198 5.32 11.49 -3.32
CA HIS A 198 6.54 10.91 -3.88
C HIS A 198 6.55 10.97 -5.42
N PRO A 199 7.74 10.93 -6.09
CA PRO A 199 7.86 11.06 -7.54
C PRO A 199 6.97 10.08 -8.33
N HIS A 200 6.95 8.79 -7.97
CA HIS A 200 6.15 7.78 -8.65
C HIS A 200 4.64 7.99 -8.52
N LYS A 201 4.18 8.78 -7.55
CA LYS A 201 2.76 9.14 -7.40
C LYS A 201 2.31 10.17 -8.43
N ASN A 202 3.24 10.78 -9.16
CA ASN A 202 2.97 11.59 -10.35
C ASN A 202 2.06 12.82 -10.12
N ILE A 203 2.08 13.34 -8.88
CA ILE A 203 1.21 14.45 -8.47
C ILE A 203 1.54 15.75 -9.23
N GLU A 204 2.80 15.96 -9.59
CA GLU A 204 3.18 17.11 -10.40
C GLU A 204 2.43 17.16 -11.74
N ARG A 205 2.34 16.01 -12.45
CA ARG A 205 1.60 15.92 -13.71
C ARG A 205 0.09 16.06 -13.49
N LEU A 206 -0.44 15.51 -12.39
CA LEU A 206 -1.85 15.73 -12.02
C LEU A 206 -2.17 17.21 -11.84
N VAL A 207 -1.32 17.95 -11.13
CA VAL A 207 -1.49 19.41 -10.91
C VAL A 207 -1.41 20.19 -12.23
N ARG A 208 -0.47 19.85 -13.13
CA ARG A 208 -0.37 20.46 -14.46
C ARG A 208 -1.61 20.18 -15.31
N ALA A 209 -2.03 18.92 -15.40
CA ALA A 209 -3.23 18.52 -16.13
C ALA A 209 -4.50 19.18 -15.57
N TYR A 210 -4.60 19.31 -14.25
CA TYR A 210 -5.71 19.98 -13.59
C TYR A 210 -5.74 21.50 -13.91
N ALA A 211 -4.59 22.15 -13.99
CA ALA A 211 -4.48 23.58 -14.26
C ALA A 211 -4.82 23.98 -15.71
N ARG A 212 -4.81 23.04 -16.68
CA ARG A 212 -5.00 23.33 -18.12
C ARG A 212 -6.35 23.97 -18.47
N LYS A 213 -7.38 23.67 -17.67
CA LYS A 213 -8.72 24.23 -17.86
C LYS A 213 -9.33 24.66 -16.53
N PRO A 214 -10.12 25.73 -16.52
CA PRO A 214 -10.99 26.04 -15.38
C PRO A 214 -11.97 24.88 -15.16
N ARG A 215 -12.13 24.45 -13.90
CA ARG A 215 -13.10 23.43 -13.48
C ARG A 215 -13.90 23.93 -12.28
N GLU A 216 -15.12 23.52 -12.15
CA GLU A 216 -15.94 23.80 -10.97
C GLU A 216 -15.45 23.03 -9.75
N HIS A 217 -14.88 21.83 -9.97
CA HIS A 217 -14.38 20.97 -8.93
C HIS A 217 -13.00 21.40 -8.46
N THR A 218 -12.78 21.46 -7.15
CA THR A 218 -11.45 21.62 -6.56
C THR A 218 -10.67 20.31 -6.59
N LEU A 219 -9.36 20.35 -6.34
CA LEU A 219 -8.51 19.18 -6.22
C LEU A 219 -8.01 19.03 -4.77
N VAL A 220 -8.25 17.89 -4.14
CA VAL A 220 -7.79 17.59 -2.79
C VAL A 220 -6.72 16.50 -2.85
N LEU A 221 -5.51 16.84 -2.41
CA LEU A 221 -4.33 15.96 -2.35
C LEU A 221 -4.07 15.56 -0.90
N ALA A 222 -4.71 14.50 -0.43
CA ALA A 222 -4.58 14.02 0.95
C ALA A 222 -3.49 12.95 1.08
N GLY A 223 -2.76 12.97 2.19
CA GLY A 223 -1.76 11.97 2.53
C GLY A 223 -0.47 12.56 3.09
N LEU A 224 0.50 11.69 3.34
CA LEU A 224 1.77 12.10 3.95
C LEU A 224 2.54 13.10 3.07
N ARG A 225 3.03 14.15 3.70
CA ARG A 225 4.01 15.05 3.08
C ARG A 225 5.28 14.24 2.77
N GLY A 226 5.69 14.25 1.50
CA GLY A 226 6.85 13.53 0.99
C GLY A 226 7.93 14.47 0.45
N PHE A 227 8.91 13.91 -0.23
CA PHE A 227 10.05 14.66 -0.78
C PHE A 227 9.66 15.73 -1.80
N GLN A 228 8.50 15.62 -2.45
CA GLN A 228 8.06 16.57 -3.46
C GLN A 228 7.09 17.64 -2.95
N THR A 229 6.74 17.66 -1.67
CA THR A 229 5.73 18.58 -1.13
C THR A 229 6.01 20.04 -1.53
N SER A 230 7.21 20.56 -1.22
CA SER A 230 7.56 21.95 -1.52
C SER A 230 7.58 22.25 -3.01
N ALA A 231 7.99 21.28 -3.84
CA ALA A 231 7.99 21.45 -5.30
C ALA A 231 6.55 21.52 -5.86
N ILE A 232 5.64 20.70 -5.31
CA ILE A 232 4.22 20.70 -5.69
C ILE A 232 3.55 22.00 -5.24
N GLU A 233 3.79 22.48 -4.01
CA GLU A 233 3.27 23.75 -3.49
C GLU A 233 3.76 24.93 -4.36
N ALA A 234 5.04 24.97 -4.71
CA ALA A 234 5.61 25.97 -5.60
C ALA A 234 5.00 25.92 -7.01
N LEU A 235 4.73 24.73 -7.55
CA LEU A 235 4.08 24.55 -8.83
C LEU A 235 2.63 25.09 -8.81
N ILE A 236 1.86 24.76 -7.77
CA ILE A 236 0.48 25.25 -7.57
C ILE A 236 0.45 26.77 -7.54
N ALA A 237 1.35 27.41 -6.79
CA ALA A 237 1.49 28.87 -6.73
C ALA A 237 1.87 29.46 -8.10
N LYS A 238 2.84 28.87 -8.80
CA LYS A 238 3.26 29.29 -10.15
C LYS A 238 2.15 29.21 -11.17
N LEU A 239 1.25 28.22 -11.07
CA LEU A 239 0.12 28.04 -11.97
C LEU A 239 -1.10 28.90 -11.59
N GLY A 240 -1.06 29.63 -10.46
CA GLY A 240 -2.15 30.50 -10.00
C GLY A 240 -3.41 29.75 -9.58
N ILE A 241 -3.29 28.53 -9.08
CA ILE A 241 -4.43 27.67 -8.72
C ILE A 241 -4.50 27.33 -7.21
N ALA A 242 -3.81 28.10 -6.37
CA ALA A 242 -3.72 27.84 -4.92
C ALA A 242 -5.10 27.76 -4.24
N GLU A 243 -6.06 28.61 -4.63
CA GLU A 243 -7.43 28.61 -4.09
C GLU A 243 -8.26 27.38 -4.50
N ARG A 244 -7.75 26.56 -5.42
CA ARG A 244 -8.47 25.43 -6.01
C ARG A 244 -7.84 24.07 -5.70
N VAL A 245 -6.68 24.06 -5.02
CA VAL A 245 -5.94 22.84 -4.67
C VAL A 245 -5.68 22.80 -3.17
N GLY A 246 -6.31 21.87 -2.48
CA GLY A 246 -6.09 21.63 -1.05
C GLY A 246 -5.05 20.54 -0.81
N ILE A 247 -4.11 20.78 0.12
CA ILE A 247 -3.12 19.79 0.59
C ILE A 247 -3.25 19.65 2.11
N PRO A 248 -4.26 18.94 2.63
CA PRO A 248 -4.48 18.80 4.07
C PRO A 248 -3.35 18.05 4.79
N GLY A 249 -2.49 17.33 4.05
CA GLY A 249 -1.44 16.51 4.63
C GLY A 249 -1.98 15.17 5.13
N TRP A 250 -1.30 14.60 6.14
CA TRP A 250 -1.78 13.40 6.82
C TRP A 250 -3.02 13.73 7.65
N LEU A 251 -4.00 12.86 7.57
CA LEU A 251 -5.27 13.01 8.28
C LEU A 251 -5.53 11.80 9.18
N PRO A 252 -6.15 12.00 10.35
CA PRO A 252 -6.76 10.91 11.10
C PRO A 252 -7.74 10.12 10.25
N ARG A 253 -7.94 8.83 10.59
CA ARG A 253 -8.81 7.93 9.81
C ARG A 253 -10.21 8.50 9.58
N GLU A 254 -10.83 9.07 10.62
CA GLU A 254 -12.18 9.64 10.51
C GLU A 254 -12.27 10.79 9.50
N ASP A 255 -11.28 11.68 9.49
CA ASP A 255 -11.24 12.81 8.56
C ASP A 255 -10.96 12.33 7.13
N LEU A 256 -10.09 11.33 6.97
CA LEU A 256 -9.87 10.68 5.68
C LEU A 256 -11.14 10.01 5.16
N MET A 257 -11.87 9.29 6.01
CA MET A 257 -13.15 8.66 5.64
C MET A 257 -14.19 9.71 5.20
N ARG A 258 -14.26 10.89 5.87
CA ARG A 258 -15.12 12.00 5.45
C ARG A 258 -14.75 12.54 4.06
N LEU A 259 -13.44 12.56 3.72
CA LEU A 259 -13.03 12.93 2.37
C LEU A 259 -13.48 11.90 1.32
N TYR A 260 -13.38 10.62 1.61
CA TYR A 260 -13.92 9.59 0.71
C TYR A 260 -15.45 9.72 0.59
N GLU A 261 -16.15 9.90 1.70
CA GLU A 261 -17.61 9.97 1.74
C GLU A 261 -18.19 11.06 0.82
N LYS A 262 -17.54 12.23 0.77
CA LYS A 262 -18.02 13.41 0.06
C LYS A 262 -17.40 13.65 -1.31
N ALA A 263 -16.37 12.91 -1.70
CA ALA A 263 -15.65 13.12 -2.95
C ALA A 263 -16.55 12.95 -4.18
N HIS A 264 -16.48 13.88 -5.13
CA HIS A 264 -17.17 13.76 -6.41
C HIS A 264 -16.61 12.61 -7.26
N ALA A 265 -15.29 12.54 -7.35
CA ALA A 265 -14.56 11.46 -8.00
C ALA A 265 -13.18 11.27 -7.36
N PHE A 266 -12.58 10.11 -7.60
CA PHE A 266 -11.24 9.77 -7.13
C PHE A 266 -10.28 9.70 -8.31
N VAL A 267 -9.08 10.26 -8.15
CA VAL A 267 -8.04 10.27 -9.20
C VAL A 267 -6.74 9.73 -8.67
N PHE A 268 -6.13 8.77 -9.37
CA PHE A 268 -4.89 8.13 -8.94
C PHE A 268 -3.88 8.00 -10.07
N PRO A 269 -2.96 8.97 -10.24
CA PRO A 269 -2.11 9.11 -11.42
C PRO A 269 -0.76 8.38 -11.33
N SER A 270 -0.57 7.50 -10.36
CA SER A 270 0.70 6.83 -10.07
C SER A 270 1.30 6.13 -11.28
N THR A 271 2.57 6.34 -11.55
CA THR A 271 3.30 5.64 -12.62
C THR A 271 3.75 4.23 -12.22
N PHE A 272 3.71 3.94 -10.94
CA PHE A 272 4.11 2.64 -10.39
C PHE A 272 3.42 2.37 -9.06
N GLU A 273 2.88 1.17 -8.91
CA GLU A 273 2.28 0.64 -7.68
C GLU A 273 2.58 -0.84 -7.53
N GLY A 274 2.62 -1.29 -6.28
CA GLY A 274 2.60 -2.72 -6.01
C GLY A 274 1.19 -3.29 -6.00
N PHE A 275 0.17 -2.49 -5.60
CA PHE A 275 -1.22 -2.93 -5.54
C PHE A 275 -2.20 -1.79 -5.87
N GLY A 276 -2.39 -0.82 -4.96
CA GLY A 276 -3.31 0.29 -5.16
C GLY A 276 -4.46 0.32 -4.13
N ILE A 277 -4.13 0.20 -2.84
CA ILE A 277 -5.11 0.26 -1.76
C ILE A 277 -6.07 1.46 -1.88
N PRO A 278 -5.62 2.72 -2.16
CA PRO A 278 -6.53 3.86 -2.25
C PRO A 278 -7.55 3.75 -3.40
N VAL A 279 -7.17 3.11 -4.51
CA VAL A 279 -8.09 2.82 -5.62
C VAL A 279 -9.16 1.83 -5.17
N LEU A 280 -8.75 0.77 -4.48
CA LEU A 280 -9.66 -0.23 -3.94
C LEU A 280 -10.63 0.37 -2.90
N GLU A 281 -10.14 1.24 -2.02
CA GLU A 281 -10.94 1.98 -1.03
C GLU A 281 -12.00 2.87 -1.72
N ALA A 282 -11.58 3.66 -2.72
CA ALA A 282 -12.48 4.51 -3.48
C ALA A 282 -13.57 3.71 -4.22
N MET A 283 -13.19 2.58 -4.82
CA MET A 283 -14.12 1.66 -5.48
C MET A 283 -15.14 1.08 -4.48
N ALA A 284 -14.66 0.58 -3.32
CA ALA A 284 -15.53 0.04 -2.27
C ALA A 284 -16.53 1.08 -1.76
N ALA A 285 -16.10 2.35 -1.68
CA ALA A 285 -16.96 3.48 -1.31
C ALA A 285 -17.95 3.91 -2.40
N GLY A 286 -17.95 3.27 -3.58
CA GLY A 286 -18.78 3.67 -4.72
C GLY A 286 -18.42 5.05 -5.28
N ILE A 287 -17.16 5.46 -5.17
CA ILE A 287 -16.65 6.68 -5.77
C ILE A 287 -16.24 6.38 -7.21
N PRO A 288 -16.66 7.16 -8.21
CA PRO A 288 -16.14 7.03 -9.57
C PRO A 288 -14.63 7.24 -9.59
N VAL A 289 -13.88 6.27 -10.13
CA VAL A 289 -12.42 6.28 -10.13
C VAL A 289 -11.88 6.56 -11.53
N ALA A 290 -10.90 7.47 -11.62
CA ALA A 290 -9.98 7.59 -12.75
C ALA A 290 -8.56 7.25 -12.26
N CYS A 291 -7.91 6.27 -12.85
CA CYS A 291 -6.58 5.85 -12.43
C CYS A 291 -5.63 5.56 -13.60
N ALA A 292 -4.35 5.59 -13.30
CA ALA A 292 -3.31 5.28 -14.26
C ALA A 292 -3.45 3.87 -14.84
N ASP A 293 -3.21 3.74 -16.14
CA ASP A 293 -3.18 2.47 -16.86
C ASP A 293 -1.85 1.75 -16.60
N ILE A 294 -1.76 1.11 -15.44
CA ILE A 294 -0.61 0.30 -15.05
C ILE A 294 -1.06 -1.09 -14.55
N PRO A 295 -0.24 -2.13 -14.69
CA PRO A 295 -0.65 -3.51 -14.42
C PRO A 295 -1.29 -3.73 -13.05
N ALA A 296 -0.70 -3.18 -11.98
CA ALA A 296 -1.24 -3.35 -10.63
C ALA A 296 -2.63 -2.71 -10.45
N LEU A 297 -2.90 -1.57 -11.08
CA LEU A 297 -4.22 -0.91 -11.00
C LEU A 297 -5.25 -1.58 -11.90
N ARG A 298 -4.86 -2.14 -13.05
CA ARG A 298 -5.74 -3.00 -13.84
C ARG A 298 -6.15 -4.25 -13.08
N GLU A 299 -5.22 -4.89 -12.36
CA GLU A 299 -5.53 -6.05 -11.51
C GLU A 299 -6.57 -5.73 -10.44
N VAL A 300 -6.52 -4.54 -9.85
CA VAL A 300 -7.49 -4.07 -8.84
C VAL A 300 -8.81 -3.65 -9.48
N ALA A 301 -8.77 -2.78 -10.49
CA ALA A 301 -9.95 -2.14 -11.05
C ALA A 301 -10.61 -2.92 -12.21
N GLY A 302 -10.03 -4.06 -12.62
CA GLY A 302 -10.59 -4.92 -13.66
C GLY A 302 -10.17 -4.54 -15.07
N GLU A 303 -10.50 -5.40 -16.01
CA GLU A 303 -10.23 -5.24 -17.44
C GLU A 303 -11.47 -5.56 -18.28
N GLY A 304 -11.60 -4.92 -19.43
CA GLY A 304 -12.67 -5.20 -20.38
C GLY A 304 -14.08 -4.99 -19.80
N ALA A 305 -14.92 -6.01 -19.78
CA ALA A 305 -16.28 -5.92 -19.26
C ALA A 305 -16.38 -5.71 -17.74
N GLU A 306 -15.31 -6.01 -17.01
CA GLU A 306 -15.23 -5.84 -15.54
C GLU A 306 -14.61 -4.50 -15.13
N GLU A 307 -14.35 -3.60 -16.07
CA GLU A 307 -13.70 -2.31 -15.82
C GLU A 307 -14.51 -1.42 -14.86
N ALA A 308 -13.99 -1.19 -13.68
CA ALA A 308 -14.60 -0.37 -12.63
C ALA A 308 -13.88 0.98 -12.44
N ALA A 309 -12.97 1.35 -13.35
CA ALA A 309 -12.31 2.65 -13.37
C ALA A 309 -12.17 3.21 -14.80
N LEU A 310 -11.98 4.51 -14.92
CA LEU A 310 -11.55 5.18 -16.14
C LEU A 310 -10.02 5.17 -16.18
N PHE A 311 -9.42 4.43 -17.10
CA PHE A 311 -7.96 4.37 -17.24
C PHE A 311 -7.41 5.48 -18.14
N PHE A 312 -6.21 5.94 -17.83
CA PHE A 312 -5.45 6.89 -18.65
C PHE A 312 -3.95 6.57 -18.61
N ASP A 313 -3.22 6.90 -19.67
CA ASP A 313 -1.75 6.79 -19.67
C ASP A 313 -1.17 7.80 -18.65
N PRO A 314 -0.47 7.33 -17.60
CA PRO A 314 0.11 8.19 -16.57
C PRO A 314 1.25 9.08 -17.09
N LEU A 315 1.80 8.80 -18.26
CA LEU A 315 2.88 9.58 -18.87
C LEU A 315 2.36 10.64 -19.85
N ASP A 316 1.10 10.54 -20.27
CA ASP A 316 0.43 11.49 -21.14
C ASP A 316 -0.41 12.50 -20.33
N GLU A 317 0.01 13.77 -20.32
CA GLU A 317 -0.69 14.86 -19.61
C GLU A 317 -2.02 15.20 -20.28
N ASP A 318 -2.14 15.04 -21.60
CA ASP A 318 -3.39 15.28 -22.34
C ASP A 318 -4.44 14.22 -22.01
N ALA A 319 -4.02 12.95 -21.97
CA ALA A 319 -4.88 11.85 -21.55
C ALA A 319 -5.36 12.00 -20.10
N LEU A 320 -4.47 12.43 -19.20
CA LEU A 320 -4.85 12.73 -17.81
C LEU A 320 -5.83 13.90 -17.72
N ALA A 321 -5.58 15.01 -18.46
CA ALA A 321 -6.49 16.16 -18.48
C ALA A 321 -7.88 15.77 -19.03
N ALA A 322 -7.93 14.97 -20.10
CA ALA A 322 -9.18 14.44 -20.65
C ALA A 322 -9.90 13.50 -19.67
N ALA A 323 -9.17 12.66 -18.93
CA ALA A 323 -9.76 11.80 -17.90
C ALA A 323 -10.35 12.64 -16.74
N LEU A 324 -9.66 13.71 -16.31
CA LEU A 324 -10.19 14.63 -15.30
C LEU A 324 -11.49 15.30 -15.78
N ASP A 325 -11.56 15.73 -17.03
CA ASP A 325 -12.77 16.33 -17.59
C ASP A 325 -13.91 15.31 -17.64
N ARG A 326 -13.65 14.12 -18.17
CA ARG A 326 -14.66 13.07 -18.28
C ARG A 326 -15.19 12.63 -16.91
N ILE A 327 -14.31 12.35 -15.94
CA ILE A 327 -14.76 11.89 -14.62
C ILE A 327 -15.51 13.00 -13.86
N ALA A 328 -15.23 14.27 -14.14
CA ALA A 328 -15.91 15.41 -13.54
C ALA A 328 -17.29 15.68 -14.17
N THR A 329 -17.48 15.50 -15.48
CA THR A 329 -18.67 15.99 -16.21
C THR A 329 -19.57 14.88 -16.76
N ASP A 330 -19.05 13.70 -17.10
CA ASP A 330 -19.81 12.59 -17.68
C ASP A 330 -20.61 11.84 -16.58
N THR A 331 -21.86 12.22 -16.42
CA THR A 331 -22.75 11.65 -15.39
C THR A 331 -23.04 10.18 -15.59
N GLU A 332 -23.15 9.73 -16.86
CA GLU A 332 -23.42 8.31 -17.14
C GLU A 332 -22.21 7.44 -16.83
N LEU A 333 -21.01 7.90 -17.20
CA LEU A 333 -19.76 7.25 -16.82
C LEU A 333 -19.64 7.13 -15.29
N ARG A 334 -19.87 8.24 -14.56
CA ARG A 334 -19.80 8.21 -13.10
C ARG A 334 -20.80 7.24 -12.49
N ARG A 335 -22.04 7.24 -12.96
CA ARG A 335 -23.08 6.31 -12.48
C ARG A 335 -22.66 4.86 -12.68
N ARG A 336 -22.14 4.54 -13.86
CA ARG A 336 -21.63 3.19 -14.19
C ARG A 336 -20.47 2.79 -13.27
N LEU A 337 -19.46 3.66 -13.09
CA LEU A 337 -18.28 3.37 -12.27
C LEU A 337 -18.62 3.29 -10.78
N ALA A 338 -19.53 4.14 -10.29
CA ALA A 338 -20.01 4.09 -8.90
C ALA A 338 -20.74 2.77 -8.57
N ALA A 339 -21.45 2.20 -9.53
CA ALA A 339 -22.11 0.89 -9.38
C ALA A 339 -21.13 -0.28 -9.50
N ALA A 340 -20.20 -0.22 -10.47
CA ALA A 340 -19.23 -1.29 -10.72
C ALA A 340 -18.16 -1.40 -9.63
N GLY A 341 -17.75 -0.27 -9.05
CA GLY A 341 -16.66 -0.19 -8.06
C GLY A 341 -16.87 -1.11 -6.86
N PRO A 342 -17.97 -1.02 -6.09
CA PRO A 342 -18.22 -1.87 -4.94
C PRO A 342 -18.29 -3.36 -5.29
N GLU A 343 -18.90 -3.72 -6.41
CA GLU A 343 -18.96 -5.11 -6.87
C GLU A 343 -17.56 -5.68 -7.16
N ARG A 344 -16.72 -4.88 -7.83
CA ARG A 344 -15.32 -5.24 -8.10
C ARG A 344 -14.47 -5.32 -6.83
N ALA A 345 -14.71 -4.45 -5.85
CA ALA A 345 -13.97 -4.42 -4.59
C ALA A 345 -14.34 -5.56 -3.63
N ARG A 346 -15.57 -6.09 -3.71
CA ARG A 346 -16.13 -7.09 -2.77
C ARG A 346 -15.27 -8.33 -2.54
N PRO A 347 -14.60 -8.93 -3.56
CA PRO A 347 -13.72 -10.10 -3.36
C PRO A 347 -12.42 -9.81 -2.61
N PHE A 348 -12.04 -8.54 -2.48
CA PHE A 348 -10.80 -8.13 -1.82
C PHE A 348 -11.03 -7.94 -0.32
N THR A 349 -10.93 -9.03 0.43
CA THR A 349 -11.13 -9.02 1.89
C THR A 349 -9.84 -9.33 2.63
N TRP A 350 -9.66 -8.72 3.80
CA TRP A 350 -8.53 -9.04 4.67
C TRP A 350 -8.58 -10.50 5.16
N ARG A 351 -9.77 -11.06 5.32
CA ARG A 351 -9.95 -12.48 5.62
C ARG A 351 -9.31 -13.37 4.56
N ARG A 352 -9.59 -13.12 3.28
CA ARG A 352 -8.99 -13.87 2.15
C ARG A 352 -7.48 -13.68 2.08
N ALA A 353 -6.99 -12.46 2.36
CA ALA A 353 -5.56 -12.19 2.45
C ALA A 353 -4.92 -12.99 3.60
N ALA A 354 -5.55 -13.05 4.76
CA ALA A 354 -5.10 -13.81 5.91
C ALA A 354 -5.09 -15.33 5.63
N GLU A 355 -6.14 -15.89 5.03
CA GLU A 355 -6.23 -17.30 4.65
C GLU A 355 -5.07 -17.72 3.72
N LYS A 356 -4.82 -16.91 2.66
CA LYS A 356 -3.71 -17.15 1.74
C LYS A 356 -2.33 -16.96 2.39
N THR A 357 -2.19 -15.96 3.28
CA THR A 357 -0.95 -15.74 4.02
C THR A 357 -0.67 -16.91 4.96
N LEU A 358 -1.67 -17.37 5.72
CA LEU A 358 -1.53 -18.53 6.60
C LEU A 358 -1.10 -19.78 5.83
N ALA A 359 -1.72 -20.04 4.68
CA ALA A 359 -1.32 -21.15 3.80
C ALA A 359 0.13 -21.03 3.27
N ALA A 360 0.64 -19.80 3.07
CA ALA A 360 2.03 -19.59 2.69
C ALA A 360 3.02 -19.75 3.87
N LEU A 361 2.58 -19.51 5.08
CA LEU A 361 3.37 -19.66 6.32
C LEU A 361 3.55 -21.13 6.72
N LEU A 362 2.55 -21.94 6.53
CA LEU A 362 2.53 -23.37 6.85
C LEU A 362 3.05 -24.24 5.69
#